data_b061890cb4df72f19ca76bd4aa07e644
#
_entry.id   b061890cb4df72f19ca76bd4aa07e644
#
_cell.length_a   1.000
_cell.length_b   1.000
_cell.length_c   1.000
_cell.angle_alpha   90.00
_cell.angle_beta   90.00
_cell.angle_gamma   90.00
#
_symmetry.space_group_name_H-M   'P 1'
#
loop_
_entity.id
_entity.type
_entity.pdbx_description
1 polymer ?
#
loop_
_entity_poly.entity_id
_entity_poly.type
_entity_poly.pdbx_seq_one_letter_code
_entity_poly.pdbx_strand_id
1 'polypeptide(L)'
;MALAVTCAVVLTPVSANATIEAAPTAPDATTAASASSPGADGAASKADDRSDPVAGERRDLNQQAVGKVISGEATVEDLNGSRAVQVAPGQWAQYGLQDSDQILSFLVDFGDQVDPRFPASAPGPERNTIKEPDRTVDNSTYWSDTFDREHFLDMVFSEEDESLKGVYEEMSSGRYTVDGDVSDWVTVPFNSASYGETESQSDMTRFVQDTADAWYDSQIAAGKTPSDIDAYLASFDQWDRYDYDKDGDFNEADGYIDHFQAIHAGEGEEAGAASSAIWSHRWAVGQAGRGTSGPAANPFGGIKIGDSDVWIRDYTTEPENGGLGVFAHEYGHDLGPPDLYDTSGGENGTGFWTLMSSGSWLDHGEDSIGTTPNHMGAWEKLQLGWLDYDVATAGEKSTHKIGPSYHATKAPQAVVVNLPKDAAGNSRFYIAENRQYAGYDATLATGPYNFGWGFTAPDTVEHFAYQDGLSITYWNTAQRNNNTRQHPGSGLALPVDANPKALTWSDGTVVRNRVQSYDATFGKQATDALSLHRELATGMTTLDAPSQPGVAVFDDTNPGAYYDAANPGGSVIVAGTGTRIEVVQANSAEMMTLSVK
;
A
#
# COMPACT_ATOMS: atom_id res chain seq x y z
N MET A 1 29.80 18.53 -69.22
CA MET A 1 29.06 19.76 -68.98
C MET A 1 27.61 19.44 -68.81
N ALA A 2 27.16 19.29 -67.60
CA ALA A 2 25.73 19.12 -67.26
C ALA A 2 25.50 19.83 -65.92
N LEU A 3 24.68 20.84 -65.95
CA LEU A 3 24.32 21.71 -64.84
C LEU A 3 23.28 20.99 -64.00
N ALA A 4 23.53 20.85 -62.71
CA ALA A 4 22.54 20.42 -61.75
C ALA A 4 21.88 21.65 -61.10
N VAL A 5 20.56 21.75 -61.20
CA VAL A 5 19.74 22.77 -60.55
C VAL A 5 19.19 22.16 -59.27
N THR A 6 19.60 22.76 -58.16
CA THR A 6 19.06 22.40 -56.82
C THR A 6 17.90 23.34 -56.52
N CYS A 7 16.68 22.81 -56.39
CA CYS A 7 15.53 23.52 -55.81
C CYS A 7 15.53 23.38 -54.30
N ALA A 8 15.70 24.50 -53.61
CA ALA A 8 15.48 24.58 -52.16
C ALA A 8 14.00 24.91 -51.89
N VAL A 9 13.31 24.04 -51.17
CA VAL A 9 11.96 24.30 -50.64
C VAL A 9 12.11 24.91 -49.24
N VAL A 10 11.71 26.18 -49.13
CA VAL A 10 11.62 26.88 -47.85
C VAL A 10 10.23 26.59 -47.26
N LEU A 11 10.19 25.88 -46.15
CA LEU A 11 9.00 25.71 -45.35
C LEU A 11 8.98 26.81 -44.26
N THR A 12 8.02 27.71 -44.35
CA THR A 12 7.68 28.66 -43.29
C THR A 12 6.73 28.04 -42.30
N PRO A 13 6.95 28.15 -40.97
CA PRO A 13 5.97 27.68 -39.98
C PRO A 13 4.84 28.71 -39.88
N VAL A 14 3.61 28.20 -40.03
CA VAL A 14 2.39 28.94 -39.72
C VAL A 14 2.10 28.76 -38.23
N SER A 15 2.25 29.83 -37.46
CA SER A 15 1.82 29.87 -36.05
C SER A 15 0.29 30.09 -36.01
N ALA A 16 -0.46 29.11 -35.59
CA ALA A 16 -1.85 29.29 -35.22
C ALA A 16 -1.93 29.70 -33.74
N ASN A 17 -2.19 30.97 -33.48
CA ASN A 17 -2.61 31.45 -32.16
C ASN A 17 -4.09 31.07 -31.96
N ALA A 18 -4.36 30.08 -31.13
CA ALA A 18 -5.69 29.87 -30.57
C ALA A 18 -5.79 30.66 -29.26
N THR A 19 -6.55 31.74 -29.28
CA THR A 19 -6.99 32.45 -28.09
C THR A 19 -7.99 31.57 -27.33
N ILE A 20 -7.62 31.10 -26.13
CA ILE A 20 -8.53 30.45 -25.20
C ILE A 20 -9.30 31.55 -24.49
N GLU A 21 -10.60 31.66 -24.77
CA GLU A 21 -11.53 32.46 -23.98
C GLU A 21 -11.65 31.87 -22.57
N ALA A 22 -11.44 32.70 -21.56
CA ALA A 22 -11.61 32.32 -20.16
C ALA A 22 -13.08 32.09 -19.86
N ALA A 23 -13.40 30.92 -19.28
CA ALA A 23 -14.72 30.64 -18.74
C ALA A 23 -15.03 31.56 -17.55
N PRO A 24 -16.31 31.93 -17.32
CA PRO A 24 -16.68 32.85 -16.26
C PRO A 24 -16.50 32.21 -14.88
N THR A 25 -15.90 32.97 -13.96
CA THR A 25 -15.77 32.65 -12.56
C THR A 25 -17.13 32.46 -11.89
N ALA A 26 -17.37 31.30 -11.28
CA ALA A 26 -18.52 31.06 -10.41
C ALA A 26 -18.38 31.87 -9.10
N PRO A 27 -19.50 32.30 -8.48
CA PRO A 27 -19.45 33.08 -7.26
C PRO A 27 -19.09 32.24 -6.04
N ASP A 28 -18.36 32.86 -5.11
CA ASP A 28 -18.04 32.36 -3.77
C ASP A 28 -19.27 31.78 -3.07
N ALA A 29 -19.23 30.48 -2.80
CA ALA A 29 -20.13 29.84 -1.86
C ALA A 29 -19.30 29.44 -0.62
N THR A 30 -19.33 30.31 0.38
CA THR A 30 -19.04 29.91 1.76
C THR A 30 -20.12 28.95 2.21
N THR A 31 -19.87 27.66 2.13
CA THR A 31 -20.67 26.62 2.78
C THR A 31 -19.77 25.76 3.61
N ALA A 32 -20.27 25.45 4.78
CA ALA A 32 -19.65 24.60 5.78
C ALA A 32 -18.99 23.37 5.13
N ALA A 33 -17.75 23.10 5.52
CA ALA A 33 -17.05 21.89 5.16
C ALA A 33 -17.86 20.70 5.70
N SER A 34 -18.57 20.02 4.80
CA SER A 34 -18.98 18.65 5.06
C SER A 34 -17.72 17.81 5.06
N ALA A 35 -17.48 17.09 6.15
CA ALA A 35 -16.41 16.11 6.23
C ALA A 35 -16.52 15.19 5.00
N SER A 36 -15.58 15.31 4.09
CA SER A 36 -15.48 14.41 2.95
C SER A 36 -14.89 13.11 3.46
N SER A 37 -15.64 12.02 3.35
CA SER A 37 -15.13 10.69 3.58
C SER A 37 -13.81 10.48 2.82
N PRO A 38 -12.81 9.76 3.38
CA PRO A 38 -11.55 9.48 2.71
C PRO A 38 -11.80 8.92 1.31
N GLY A 39 -11.31 9.60 0.29
CA GLY A 39 -11.52 9.22 -1.11
C GLY A 39 -12.74 9.85 -1.79
N ALA A 40 -13.23 11.02 -1.32
CA ALA A 40 -14.20 11.81 -2.07
C ALA A 40 -13.68 12.16 -3.48
N ASP A 41 -14.58 12.10 -4.45
CA ASP A 41 -14.30 12.34 -5.87
C ASP A 41 -13.39 13.56 -6.11
N GLY A 42 -12.16 13.33 -6.58
CA GLY A 42 -11.33 14.35 -7.17
C GLY A 42 -10.03 14.74 -6.47
N ALA A 43 -9.75 14.29 -5.26
CA ALA A 43 -8.39 14.39 -4.72
C ALA A 43 -7.50 13.39 -5.46
N ALA A 44 -6.43 13.85 -6.11
CA ALA A 44 -5.41 12.95 -6.62
C ALA A 44 -4.83 12.20 -5.42
N SER A 45 -4.89 10.85 -5.44
CA SER A 45 -4.19 10.05 -4.43
C SER A 45 -2.70 10.39 -4.53
N LYS A 46 -2.10 10.80 -3.42
CA LYS A 46 -0.65 10.90 -3.33
C LYS A 46 -0.11 9.47 -3.21
N ALA A 47 1.11 9.22 -3.68
CA ALA A 47 1.79 7.96 -3.40
C ALA A 47 2.23 7.96 -1.94
N ASP A 48 1.87 6.92 -1.21
CA ASP A 48 2.25 6.73 0.19
C ASP A 48 3.68 6.17 0.26
N ASP A 49 4.08 5.32 -0.69
CA ASP A 49 5.47 4.92 -0.88
C ASP A 49 6.22 5.96 -1.72
N ARG A 50 6.90 6.89 -1.05
CA ARG A 50 7.59 8.00 -1.71
C ARG A 50 8.92 7.56 -2.30
N SER A 51 9.27 8.16 -3.44
CA SER A 51 10.43 7.78 -4.24
C SER A 51 11.75 7.86 -3.47
N ASP A 52 12.39 6.71 -3.30
CA ASP A 52 13.76 6.55 -2.82
C ASP A 52 14.51 5.59 -3.76
N PRO A 53 15.63 6.03 -4.38
CA PRO A 53 16.39 5.18 -5.29
C PRO A 53 16.95 3.91 -4.65
N VAL A 54 17.28 3.94 -3.35
CA VAL A 54 17.85 2.77 -2.64
C VAL A 54 16.76 1.72 -2.38
N ALA A 55 15.61 2.14 -1.84
CA ALA A 55 14.47 1.26 -1.66
C ALA A 55 13.94 0.72 -3.00
N GLY A 56 13.94 1.55 -4.04
CA GLY A 56 13.57 1.12 -5.40
C GLY A 56 14.50 0.04 -5.96
N GLU A 57 15.82 0.14 -5.73
CA GLU A 57 16.79 -0.88 -6.11
C GLU A 57 16.56 -2.19 -5.35
N ARG A 58 16.37 -2.12 -4.03
CA ARG A 58 16.02 -3.28 -3.19
C ARG A 58 14.77 -3.99 -3.72
N ARG A 59 13.72 -3.25 -4.00
CA ARG A 59 12.47 -3.79 -4.55
C ARG A 59 12.67 -4.48 -5.90
N ASP A 60 13.41 -3.84 -6.82
CA ASP A 60 13.73 -4.43 -8.13
C ASP A 60 14.52 -5.75 -7.97
N LEU A 61 15.48 -5.81 -7.03
CA LEU A 61 16.25 -7.02 -6.75
C LEU A 61 15.38 -8.13 -6.16
N ASN A 62 14.50 -7.81 -5.21
CA ASN A 62 13.58 -8.78 -4.61
C ASN A 62 12.64 -9.40 -5.67
N GLN A 63 12.02 -8.58 -6.52
CA GLN A 63 11.17 -9.09 -7.59
C GLN A 63 11.93 -9.99 -8.57
N GLN A 64 13.16 -9.62 -8.92
CA GLN A 64 14.03 -10.46 -9.77
C GLN A 64 14.38 -11.77 -9.08
N ALA A 65 14.73 -11.74 -7.78
CA ALA A 65 15.05 -12.93 -7.00
C ALA A 65 13.87 -13.90 -6.96
N VAL A 66 12.69 -13.43 -6.59
CA VAL A 66 11.46 -14.23 -6.53
C VAL A 66 11.15 -14.84 -7.91
N GLY A 67 11.20 -14.04 -8.97
CA GLY A 67 10.96 -14.52 -10.35
C GLY A 67 11.97 -15.58 -10.78
N LYS A 68 13.25 -15.44 -10.45
CA LYS A 68 14.31 -16.42 -10.75
C LYS A 68 14.16 -17.71 -9.96
N VAL A 69 13.76 -17.63 -8.69
CA VAL A 69 13.49 -18.83 -7.87
C VAL A 69 12.30 -19.61 -8.44
N ILE A 70 11.19 -18.94 -8.80
CA ILE A 70 10.02 -19.56 -9.40
C ILE A 70 10.37 -20.23 -10.74
N SER A 71 11.17 -19.58 -11.57
CA SER A 71 11.58 -20.12 -12.89
C SER A 71 12.69 -21.17 -12.80
N GLY A 72 13.27 -21.41 -11.60
CA GLY A 72 14.38 -22.32 -11.39
C GLY A 72 15.73 -21.78 -11.90
N GLU A 73 15.82 -20.48 -12.18
CA GLU A 73 17.05 -19.81 -12.64
C GLU A 73 17.99 -19.46 -11.48
N ALA A 74 17.52 -19.44 -10.22
CA ALA A 74 18.29 -19.20 -9.02
C ALA A 74 17.83 -20.08 -7.86
N THR A 75 18.70 -20.22 -6.85
CA THR A 75 18.42 -20.94 -5.59
C THR A 75 18.57 -20.01 -4.42
N VAL A 76 17.79 -20.27 -3.37
CA VAL A 76 17.92 -19.56 -2.09
C VAL A 76 19.14 -20.11 -1.36
N GLU A 77 20.00 -19.24 -0.87
CA GLU A 77 21.17 -19.55 -0.04
C GLU A 77 20.91 -19.10 1.40
N ASP A 78 21.54 -19.75 2.36
CA ASP A 78 21.55 -19.32 3.76
C ASP A 78 22.95 -18.74 4.03
N LEU A 79 22.97 -17.42 4.26
CA LEU A 79 24.17 -16.65 4.57
C LEU A 79 24.03 -16.14 6.01
N ASN A 80 24.74 -16.75 6.93
CA ASN A 80 24.74 -16.42 8.35
C ASN A 80 23.33 -16.35 9.00
N GLY A 81 22.40 -17.22 8.55
CA GLY A 81 21.00 -17.21 8.99
C GLY A 81 20.07 -16.32 8.15
N SER A 82 20.64 -15.49 7.29
CA SER A 82 19.88 -14.70 6.33
C SER A 82 19.61 -15.52 5.06
N ARG A 83 18.35 -15.59 4.64
CA ARG A 83 17.98 -16.22 3.37
C ARG A 83 18.15 -15.22 2.24
N ALA A 84 19.06 -15.51 1.31
CA ALA A 84 19.40 -14.61 0.22
C ALA A 84 19.40 -15.30 -1.15
N VAL A 85 19.23 -14.51 -2.20
CA VAL A 85 19.35 -14.96 -3.59
C VAL A 85 20.34 -14.05 -4.31
N GLN A 86 21.38 -14.62 -4.88
CA GLN A 86 22.27 -13.86 -5.74
C GLN A 86 21.59 -13.59 -7.09
N VAL A 87 21.18 -12.36 -7.32
CA VAL A 87 20.54 -11.92 -8.56
C VAL A 87 21.56 -11.72 -9.67
N ALA A 88 22.72 -11.16 -9.32
CA ALA A 88 23.89 -10.99 -10.18
C ALA A 88 25.17 -10.96 -9.30
N PRO A 89 26.38 -11.07 -9.87
CA PRO A 89 27.60 -10.98 -9.08
C PRO A 89 27.67 -9.72 -8.22
N GLY A 90 27.73 -9.89 -6.88
CA GLY A 90 27.73 -8.80 -5.89
C GLY A 90 26.39 -8.04 -5.79
N GLN A 91 25.30 -8.67 -6.20
CA GLN A 91 23.92 -8.17 -6.01
C GLN A 91 23.09 -9.26 -5.39
N TRP A 92 22.68 -9.05 -4.16
CA TRP A 92 21.88 -9.97 -3.40
C TRP A 92 20.50 -9.38 -3.13
N ALA A 93 19.54 -10.24 -2.93
CA ALA A 93 18.21 -9.89 -2.44
C ALA A 93 17.87 -10.79 -1.27
N GLN A 94 17.40 -10.22 -0.20
CA GLN A 94 16.82 -10.97 0.92
C GLN A 94 15.61 -11.75 0.42
N TYR A 95 15.56 -13.05 0.67
CA TYR A 95 14.48 -13.90 0.20
C TYR A 95 13.59 -14.34 1.35
N GLY A 96 12.59 -13.54 1.60
CA GLY A 96 11.61 -13.78 2.64
C GLY A 96 12.02 -13.21 3.99
N LEU A 97 11.18 -12.36 4.49
CA LEU A 97 11.25 -11.87 5.86
C LEU A 97 10.68 -12.95 6.77
N GLN A 98 11.53 -13.55 7.58
CA GLN A 98 11.13 -14.59 8.53
C GLN A 98 11.88 -14.29 9.80
N ASP A 99 11.23 -13.77 10.77
CA ASP A 99 11.67 -13.62 12.15
C ASP A 99 10.88 -12.50 12.82
N SER A 100 11.51 -11.68 13.62
CA SER A 100 10.90 -10.55 14.29
C SER A 100 11.68 -9.27 14.01
N ASP A 101 10.95 -8.19 13.78
CA ASP A 101 11.50 -6.86 13.66
C ASP A 101 11.16 -5.99 14.87
N GLN A 102 12.01 -5.00 15.14
CA GLN A 102 11.82 -4.05 16.23
C GLN A 102 11.40 -2.70 15.66
N ILE A 103 10.20 -2.21 16.02
CA ILE A 103 9.68 -0.91 15.60
C ILE A 103 9.94 0.12 16.69
N LEU A 104 10.56 1.24 16.33
CA LEU A 104 10.74 2.39 17.21
C LEU A 104 9.78 3.50 16.80
N SER A 105 8.76 3.77 17.65
CA SER A 105 7.75 4.78 17.38
C SER A 105 7.93 6.00 18.29
N PHE A 106 7.97 7.20 17.70
CA PHE A 106 7.98 8.47 18.45
C PHE A 106 6.67 9.20 18.28
N LEU A 107 6.06 9.62 19.40
CA LEU A 107 4.83 10.41 19.44
C LEU A 107 5.17 11.91 19.43
N VAL A 108 4.56 12.66 18.50
CA VAL A 108 5.00 14.03 18.16
C VAL A 108 3.86 15.04 18.22
N ASP A 109 3.91 15.93 19.20
CA ASP A 109 3.09 17.16 19.24
C ASP A 109 3.76 18.28 18.42
N PHE A 110 2.94 19.14 17.81
CA PHE A 110 3.43 20.30 17.09
C PHE A 110 3.47 21.56 17.98
N GLY A 111 4.51 22.38 17.78
CA GLY A 111 4.71 23.62 18.51
C GLY A 111 4.03 24.84 17.88
N ASP A 112 4.44 26.01 18.36
CA ASP A 112 3.84 27.30 18.02
C ASP A 112 4.63 28.09 16.97
N GLN A 113 5.85 27.67 16.65
CA GLN A 113 6.65 28.38 15.67
C GLN A 113 6.05 28.19 14.27
N VAL A 114 6.05 29.29 13.50
CA VAL A 114 5.49 29.31 12.15
C VAL A 114 6.61 29.55 11.16
N ASP A 115 6.70 28.72 10.14
CA ASP A 115 7.65 28.95 9.05
C ASP A 115 7.27 30.26 8.30
N PRO A 116 8.23 31.17 8.07
CA PRO A 116 7.96 32.40 7.31
C PRO A 116 7.38 32.19 5.91
N ARG A 117 7.49 31.00 5.35
CA ARG A 117 6.83 30.62 4.09
C ARG A 117 5.30 30.55 4.25
N PHE A 118 4.81 30.21 5.45
CA PHE A 118 3.38 29.96 5.74
C PHE A 118 2.86 30.82 6.90
N PRO A 119 2.97 32.15 6.85
CA PRO A 119 2.80 33.05 7.99
C PRO A 119 1.37 33.11 8.53
N ALA A 120 0.40 32.53 7.82
CA ALA A 120 -1.02 32.51 8.22
C ALA A 120 -1.45 31.18 8.85
N SER A 121 -0.55 30.20 8.97
CA SER A 121 -0.88 28.90 9.57
C SER A 121 -1.08 29.01 11.09
N ALA A 122 -1.98 28.18 11.62
CA ALA A 122 -2.29 28.12 13.05
C ALA A 122 -1.18 27.36 13.81
N PRO A 123 -0.96 27.65 15.11
CA PRO A 123 -0.14 26.82 16.00
C PRO A 123 -0.68 25.39 16.12
N GLY A 124 0.16 24.46 16.54
CA GLY A 124 -0.20 23.07 16.79
C GLY A 124 -0.36 22.23 15.51
N PRO A 125 -1.25 21.21 15.49
CA PRO A 125 -2.11 20.78 16.61
C PRO A 125 -1.33 20.12 17.76
N GLU A 126 -1.95 20.12 18.96
CA GLU A 126 -1.55 19.25 20.06
C GLU A 126 -2.39 17.96 20.01
N ARG A 127 -1.88 16.88 20.58
CA ARG A 127 -2.59 15.60 20.69
C ARG A 127 -3.93 15.74 21.41
N ASN A 128 -4.84 14.82 21.15
CA ASN A 128 -6.16 14.74 21.78
C ASN A 128 -7.03 15.99 21.55
N THR A 129 -6.81 16.71 20.45
CA THR A 129 -7.62 17.87 20.08
C THR A 129 -8.64 17.55 18.99
N ILE A 130 -8.59 16.37 18.43
CA ILE A 130 -9.58 15.85 17.48
C ILE A 130 -10.93 15.75 18.20
N LYS A 131 -11.93 16.35 17.60
CA LYS A 131 -13.27 16.38 18.20
C LYS A 131 -13.94 15.01 18.02
N GLU A 132 -14.57 14.52 19.11
CA GLU A 132 -15.43 13.35 19.03
C GLU A 132 -16.49 13.51 17.92
N PRO A 133 -16.54 12.60 16.94
CA PRO A 133 -17.47 12.68 15.82
C PRO A 133 -18.92 12.44 16.28
N ASP A 134 -19.87 13.10 15.64
CA ASP A 134 -21.28 12.79 15.78
C ASP A 134 -21.61 11.56 14.92
N ARG A 135 -21.65 10.39 15.54
CA ARG A 135 -21.87 9.10 14.87
C ARG A 135 -23.21 9.01 14.13
N THR A 136 -24.12 9.97 14.31
CA THR A 136 -25.35 10.05 13.49
C THR A 136 -25.10 10.60 12.09
N VAL A 137 -23.96 11.21 11.84
CA VAL A 137 -23.61 11.83 10.55
C VAL A 137 -22.19 11.54 10.09
N ASP A 138 -21.35 11.00 10.97
CA ASP A 138 -19.95 10.67 10.69
C ASP A 138 -19.56 9.37 11.40
N ASN A 139 -19.43 8.29 10.66
CA ASN A 139 -18.89 7.00 11.10
C ASN A 139 -17.60 6.64 10.32
N SER A 140 -16.92 7.64 9.77
CA SER A 140 -15.67 7.49 9.04
C SER A 140 -14.43 7.99 9.80
N THR A 141 -14.58 8.91 10.76
CA THR A 141 -13.46 9.43 11.54
C THR A 141 -13.08 8.47 12.66
N TYR A 142 -11.87 7.91 12.63
CA TYR A 142 -11.34 7.18 13.78
C TYR A 142 -11.10 8.14 14.95
N TRP A 143 -11.58 7.77 16.12
CA TRP A 143 -11.49 8.61 17.31
C TRP A 143 -11.36 7.76 18.59
N SER A 144 -10.54 8.25 19.52
CA SER A 144 -10.36 7.71 20.87
C SER A 144 -10.42 8.83 21.89
N ASP A 145 -10.86 8.54 23.11
CA ASP A 145 -10.84 9.45 24.24
C ASP A 145 -9.42 9.97 24.54
N THR A 146 -8.41 9.17 24.26
CA THR A 146 -7.01 9.50 24.47
C THR A 146 -6.12 8.76 23.47
N PHE A 147 -5.20 9.49 22.89
CA PHE A 147 -4.11 9.00 22.07
C PHE A 147 -2.81 9.11 22.87
N ASP A 148 -2.67 8.28 23.89
CA ASP A 148 -1.46 8.23 24.71
C ASP A 148 -0.54 7.08 24.29
N ARG A 149 0.59 6.97 24.97
CA ARG A 149 1.57 5.92 24.69
C ARG A 149 0.98 4.51 24.80
N GLU A 150 0.10 4.27 25.77
CA GLU A 150 -0.54 2.97 25.98
C GLU A 150 -1.45 2.60 24.80
N HIS A 151 -2.24 3.57 24.31
CA HIS A 151 -3.07 3.39 23.13
C HIS A 151 -2.26 2.86 21.92
N PHE A 152 -1.10 3.44 21.64
CA PHE A 152 -0.27 3.00 20.51
C PHE A 152 0.51 1.71 20.79
N LEU A 153 0.88 1.44 22.05
CA LEU A 153 1.43 0.14 22.41
C LEU A 153 0.42 -0.99 22.16
N ASP A 154 -0.85 -0.75 22.52
CA ASP A 154 -1.93 -1.72 22.27
C ASP A 154 -2.18 -1.86 20.77
N MET A 155 -2.33 -0.75 20.02
CA MET A 155 -2.58 -0.78 18.58
C MET A 155 -1.47 -1.49 17.80
N VAL A 156 -0.20 -1.31 18.19
CA VAL A 156 0.93 -1.86 17.44
C VAL A 156 1.30 -3.26 17.93
N PHE A 157 1.33 -3.52 19.24
CA PHE A 157 1.98 -4.72 19.80
C PHE A 157 1.08 -5.62 20.63
N SER A 158 -0.23 -5.34 20.79
CA SER A 158 -1.11 -6.20 21.58
C SER A 158 -1.14 -7.65 21.05
N GLU A 159 -1.17 -8.62 21.97
CA GLU A 159 -1.36 -10.04 21.66
C GLU A 159 -2.82 -10.49 21.91
N GLU A 160 -3.63 -9.66 22.60
CA GLU A 160 -4.98 -10.00 23.01
C GLU A 160 -6.05 -9.32 22.14
N ASP A 161 -5.73 -8.15 21.57
CA ASP A 161 -6.61 -7.35 20.73
C ASP A 161 -6.11 -7.29 19.29
N GLU A 162 -6.93 -6.80 18.36
CA GLU A 162 -6.48 -6.52 16.99
C GLU A 162 -5.38 -5.48 16.99
N SER A 163 -4.26 -5.82 16.37
CA SER A 163 -3.05 -5.01 16.38
C SER A 163 -2.25 -5.17 15.09
N LEU A 164 -1.31 -4.28 14.86
CA LEU A 164 -0.36 -4.40 13.75
C LEU A 164 0.39 -5.74 13.83
N LYS A 165 0.86 -6.13 15.03
CA LYS A 165 1.46 -7.43 15.28
C LYS A 165 0.55 -8.57 14.85
N GLY A 166 -0.72 -8.56 15.29
CA GLY A 166 -1.71 -9.59 14.93
C GLY A 166 -1.97 -9.70 13.44
N VAL A 167 -2.09 -8.56 12.74
CA VAL A 167 -2.25 -8.52 11.27
C VAL A 167 -1.07 -9.20 10.58
N TYR A 168 0.16 -8.86 10.97
CA TYR A 168 1.37 -9.38 10.33
C TYR A 168 1.66 -10.83 10.71
N GLU A 169 1.42 -11.23 11.93
CA GLU A 169 1.52 -12.64 12.35
C GLU A 169 0.54 -13.53 11.58
N GLU A 170 -0.71 -13.13 11.45
CA GLU A 170 -1.70 -13.92 10.73
C GLU A 170 -1.37 -14.00 9.24
N MET A 171 -1.14 -12.87 8.56
CA MET A 171 -0.91 -12.91 7.11
C MET A 171 0.42 -13.55 6.70
N SER A 172 1.42 -13.58 7.61
CA SER A 172 2.67 -14.32 7.41
C SER A 172 2.55 -15.80 7.79
N SER A 173 1.42 -16.22 8.35
CA SER A 173 1.23 -17.56 8.93
C SER A 173 2.20 -17.86 10.07
N GLY A 174 2.47 -16.87 10.91
CA GLY A 174 3.37 -16.93 12.06
C GLY A 174 4.86 -17.01 11.71
N ARG A 175 5.23 -16.63 10.49
CA ARG A 175 6.65 -16.58 10.08
C ARG A 175 7.32 -15.27 10.43
N TYR A 176 6.54 -14.26 10.66
CA TYR A 176 7.00 -12.91 10.93
C TYR A 176 6.16 -12.30 12.05
N THR A 177 6.82 -11.60 12.95
CA THR A 177 6.20 -10.87 14.05
C THR A 177 6.91 -9.53 14.24
N VAL A 178 6.29 -8.63 14.99
CA VAL A 178 6.90 -7.36 15.39
C VAL A 178 6.85 -7.21 16.90
N ASP A 179 7.83 -6.51 17.43
CA ASP A 179 7.88 -6.00 18.80
C ASP A 179 8.50 -4.60 18.77
N GLY A 180 8.66 -3.93 19.89
CA GLY A 180 9.28 -2.61 19.87
C GLY A 180 8.92 -1.73 21.04
N ASP A 181 8.98 -0.44 20.81
CA ASP A 181 8.64 0.55 21.84
C ASP A 181 8.02 1.81 21.23
N VAL A 182 7.17 2.46 22.03
CA VAL A 182 6.54 3.73 21.71
C VAL A 182 7.02 4.77 22.74
N SER A 183 7.46 5.94 22.30
CA SER A 183 7.91 7.01 23.21
C SER A 183 6.73 7.67 23.93
N ASP A 184 7.02 8.40 25.01
CA ASP A 184 6.12 9.47 25.44
C ASP A 184 6.08 10.57 24.37
N TRP A 185 5.02 11.40 24.38
CA TRP A 185 4.89 12.53 23.47
C TRP A 185 6.00 13.55 23.66
N VAL A 186 6.62 13.94 22.54
CA VAL A 186 7.59 15.05 22.48
C VAL A 186 7.03 16.16 21.61
N THR A 187 7.49 17.40 21.81
CA THR A 187 6.98 18.55 21.05
C THR A 187 8.07 19.10 20.14
N VAL A 188 7.81 19.09 18.83
CA VAL A 188 8.68 19.73 17.83
C VAL A 188 8.43 21.25 17.82
N PRO A 189 9.42 22.09 17.43
CA PRO A 189 9.29 23.54 17.59
C PRO A 189 8.23 24.19 16.69
N PHE A 190 8.00 23.66 15.50
CA PHE A 190 7.11 24.26 14.50
C PHE A 190 5.72 23.64 14.51
N ASN A 191 4.76 24.39 13.97
CA ASN A 191 3.41 23.89 13.71
C ASN A 191 3.37 22.91 12.53
N SER A 192 2.30 22.09 12.45
CA SER A 192 2.10 21.07 11.43
C SER A 192 2.29 21.60 10.01
N ALA A 193 1.69 22.74 9.67
CA ALA A 193 1.81 23.34 8.35
C ALA A 193 3.25 23.69 7.92
N SER A 194 4.14 23.90 8.88
CA SER A 194 5.56 24.16 8.59
C SER A 194 6.30 22.95 8.05
N TYR A 195 5.75 21.75 8.28
CA TYR A 195 6.27 20.47 7.77
C TYR A 195 5.40 19.94 6.62
N GLY A 196 4.06 19.99 6.77
CA GLY A 196 3.08 19.35 5.90
C GLY A 196 2.68 20.14 4.64
N GLU A 197 2.75 21.49 4.65
CA GLU A 197 2.22 22.30 3.53
C GLU A 197 2.83 21.96 2.16
N THR A 198 4.12 21.58 2.11
CA THR A 198 4.77 21.15 0.87
C THR A 198 5.26 19.73 0.91
N GLU A 199 5.41 19.16 2.09
CA GLU A 199 5.98 17.83 2.34
C GLU A 199 7.21 17.53 1.48
N SER A 200 8.03 18.58 1.27
CA SER A 200 9.27 18.43 0.51
C SER A 200 10.27 17.55 1.26
N GLN A 201 11.23 16.97 0.53
CA GLN A 201 12.32 16.20 1.16
C GLN A 201 12.99 16.97 2.31
N SER A 202 13.16 18.30 2.19
CA SER A 202 13.77 19.13 3.23
C SER A 202 12.84 19.35 4.42
N ASP A 203 11.52 19.49 4.19
CA ASP A 203 10.56 19.70 5.26
C ASP A 203 10.37 18.42 6.08
N MET A 204 10.27 17.27 5.41
CA MET A 204 10.17 15.99 6.10
C MET A 204 11.49 15.59 6.77
N THR A 205 12.65 15.90 6.18
CA THR A 205 13.94 15.71 6.88
C THR A 205 13.99 16.56 8.15
N ARG A 206 13.50 17.81 8.11
CA ARG A 206 13.40 18.66 9.31
C ARG A 206 12.43 18.09 10.33
N PHE A 207 11.27 17.57 9.91
CA PHE A 207 10.29 16.96 10.79
C PHE A 207 10.90 15.79 11.59
N VAL A 208 11.52 14.85 10.89
CA VAL A 208 12.16 13.68 11.53
C VAL A 208 13.35 14.10 12.38
N GLN A 209 14.15 15.11 11.96
CA GLN A 209 15.26 15.62 12.76
C GLN A 209 14.77 16.28 14.05
N ASP A 210 13.79 17.21 13.94
CA ASP A 210 13.23 17.91 15.09
C ASP A 210 12.59 16.92 16.08
N THR A 211 11.96 15.85 15.56
CA THR A 211 11.39 14.75 16.37
C THR A 211 12.48 13.99 17.12
N ALA A 212 13.52 13.57 16.41
CA ALA A 212 14.64 12.82 17.00
C ALA A 212 15.39 13.66 18.07
N ASP A 213 15.61 14.94 17.80
CA ASP A 213 16.26 15.86 18.73
C ASP A 213 15.39 16.08 19.97
N ALA A 214 14.08 16.31 19.81
CA ALA A 214 13.15 16.48 20.93
C ALA A 214 13.08 15.22 21.80
N TRP A 215 13.05 14.03 21.19
CA TRP A 215 13.10 12.77 21.92
C TRP A 215 14.42 12.61 22.68
N TYR A 216 15.56 12.82 22.01
CA TYR A 216 16.88 12.71 22.63
C TYR A 216 17.03 13.65 23.86
N ASP A 217 16.64 14.92 23.69
CA ASP A 217 16.66 15.90 24.76
C ASP A 217 15.76 15.49 25.93
N SER A 218 14.60 14.89 25.67
CA SER A 218 13.71 14.37 26.70
C SER A 218 14.35 13.25 27.51
N GLN A 219 15.12 12.36 26.87
CA GLN A 219 15.83 11.26 27.54
C GLN A 219 16.97 11.82 28.43
N ILE A 220 17.71 12.80 27.94
CA ILE A 220 18.74 13.49 28.74
C ILE A 220 18.10 14.18 29.95
N ALA A 221 16.96 14.88 29.75
CA ALA A 221 16.22 15.54 30.83
C ALA A 221 15.66 14.52 31.84
N ALA A 222 15.32 13.31 31.44
CA ALA A 222 14.94 12.20 32.30
C ALA A 222 16.13 11.56 33.05
N GLY A 223 17.36 12.02 32.79
CA GLY A 223 18.58 11.57 33.48
C GLY A 223 19.27 10.38 32.86
N LYS A 224 18.91 10.00 31.63
CA LYS A 224 19.66 9.00 30.86
C LYS A 224 21.00 9.58 30.44
N THR A 225 22.04 8.73 30.40
CA THR A 225 23.32 9.13 29.82
C THR A 225 23.31 8.88 28.30
N PRO A 226 24.18 9.55 27.51
CA PRO A 226 24.34 9.21 26.10
C PRO A 226 24.57 7.72 25.84
N SER A 227 25.36 7.05 26.68
CA SER A 227 25.62 5.61 26.57
C SER A 227 24.38 4.74 26.86
N ASP A 228 23.47 5.19 27.74
CA ASP A 228 22.21 4.46 27.95
C ASP A 228 21.30 4.60 26.72
N ILE A 229 21.31 5.79 26.09
CA ILE A 229 20.55 6.05 24.87
C ILE A 229 21.12 5.25 23.69
N ASP A 230 22.45 5.23 23.50
CA ASP A 230 23.10 4.42 22.47
C ASP A 230 22.76 2.94 22.62
N ALA A 231 22.81 2.40 23.83
CA ALA A 231 22.48 1.00 24.09
C ALA A 231 21.01 0.67 23.82
N TYR A 232 20.10 1.62 24.08
CA TYR A 232 18.69 1.50 23.75
C TYR A 232 18.47 1.52 22.24
N LEU A 233 19.00 2.51 21.53
CA LEU A 233 18.84 2.63 20.08
C LEU A 233 19.47 1.48 19.31
N ALA A 234 20.59 0.94 19.76
CA ALA A 234 21.25 -0.21 19.15
C ALA A 234 20.37 -1.50 19.15
N SER A 235 19.33 -1.56 19.99
CA SER A 235 18.39 -2.69 19.94
C SER A 235 17.42 -2.65 18.76
N PHE A 236 17.35 -1.53 18.04
CA PHE A 236 16.53 -1.29 16.86
C PHE A 236 17.37 -1.22 15.56
N ASP A 237 18.63 -1.62 15.60
CA ASP A 237 19.58 -1.71 14.49
C ASP A 237 20.11 -3.15 14.46
N GLN A 238 19.36 -4.04 13.81
CA GLN A 238 19.60 -5.49 13.80
C GLN A 238 19.91 -6.01 12.39
N TRP A 239 19.46 -5.29 11.34
CA TRP A 239 19.48 -5.74 9.96
C TRP A 239 20.21 -4.76 9.04
N ASP A 240 21.10 -5.25 8.16
CA ASP A 240 21.50 -4.52 6.95
C ASP A 240 20.46 -4.77 5.85
N ARG A 241 19.36 -4.03 5.91
CA ARG A 241 18.19 -4.18 5.02
C ARG A 241 18.51 -3.95 3.54
N TYR A 242 19.64 -3.30 3.24
CA TYR A 242 20.03 -2.91 1.90
C TYR A 242 21.29 -3.59 1.39
N ASP A 243 21.91 -4.49 2.20
CA ASP A 243 23.18 -5.16 1.87
C ASP A 243 24.22 -4.10 1.43
N TYR A 244 24.48 -3.14 2.33
CA TYR A 244 25.32 -1.99 2.00
C TYR A 244 26.76 -2.37 1.67
N ASP A 245 27.28 -3.40 2.29
CA ASP A 245 28.62 -3.92 2.03
C ASP A 245 28.67 -4.99 0.92
N LYS A 246 27.49 -5.47 0.46
CA LYS A 246 27.29 -6.36 -0.69
C LYS A 246 27.80 -7.78 -0.49
N ASP A 247 27.74 -8.28 0.71
CA ASP A 247 28.16 -9.65 1.03
C ASP A 247 26.99 -10.66 1.06
N GLY A 248 25.75 -10.16 1.11
CA GLY A 248 24.51 -10.93 1.11
C GLY A 248 24.08 -11.39 2.49
N ASP A 249 24.78 -10.98 3.55
CA ASP A 249 24.38 -11.15 4.94
C ASP A 249 23.50 -9.96 5.35
N PHE A 250 22.20 -10.19 5.50
CA PHE A 250 21.27 -9.17 5.95
C PHE A 250 21.07 -9.19 7.47
N ASN A 251 21.71 -10.14 8.19
CA ASN A 251 21.53 -10.33 9.63
C ASN A 251 22.66 -9.67 10.41
N GLU A 252 22.85 -8.38 10.20
CA GLU A 252 23.86 -7.58 10.88
C GLU A 252 23.44 -6.11 10.99
N ALA A 253 23.94 -5.40 12.01
CA ALA A 253 23.66 -3.99 12.23
C ALA A 253 24.41 -3.12 11.21
N ASP A 254 23.73 -2.12 10.65
CA ASP A 254 24.28 -1.20 9.65
C ASP A 254 24.46 0.24 10.15
N GLY A 255 23.99 0.53 11.37
CA GLY A 255 24.03 1.84 12.03
C GLY A 255 22.77 2.69 11.81
N TYR A 256 21.76 2.14 11.17
CA TYR A 256 20.43 2.77 11.02
C TYR A 256 19.39 2.02 11.87
N ILE A 257 18.38 2.76 12.34
CA ILE A 257 17.17 2.13 12.87
C ILE A 257 16.48 1.37 11.74
N ASP A 258 16.17 0.11 11.96
CA ASP A 258 15.54 -0.77 10.97
C ASP A 258 14.13 -0.26 10.58
N HIS A 259 13.29 0.03 11.59
CA HIS A 259 11.92 0.49 11.42
C HIS A 259 11.64 1.65 12.35
N PHE A 260 11.57 2.85 11.78
CA PHE A 260 11.28 4.07 12.51
C PHE A 260 9.92 4.66 12.11
N GLN A 261 9.12 5.00 13.10
CA GLN A 261 7.78 5.55 12.92
C GLN A 261 7.63 6.86 13.70
N ALA A 262 7.08 7.90 13.05
CA ALA A 262 6.78 9.19 13.67
C ALA A 262 5.26 9.43 13.66
N ILE A 263 4.60 9.22 14.79
CA ILE A 263 3.15 9.37 14.95
C ILE A 263 2.88 10.81 15.39
N HIS A 264 2.19 11.58 14.55
CA HIS A 264 1.97 13.00 14.81
C HIS A 264 0.57 13.31 15.32
N ALA A 265 0.46 14.38 16.12
CA ALA A 265 -0.80 14.90 16.62
C ALA A 265 -1.69 15.46 15.49
N GLY A 266 -2.99 15.40 15.70
CA GLY A 266 -4.00 15.88 14.77
C GLY A 266 -4.36 14.90 13.66
N GLU A 267 -5.32 15.29 12.84
CA GLU A 267 -5.80 14.47 11.72
C GLU A 267 -4.80 14.47 10.55
N GLY A 268 -4.71 13.35 9.82
CA GLY A 268 -3.97 13.23 8.58
C GLY A 268 -4.71 13.84 7.38
N GLU A 269 -3.97 14.28 6.37
CA GLU A 269 -4.58 14.82 5.14
C GLU A 269 -5.43 13.74 4.42
N GLU A 270 -5.02 12.48 4.46
CA GLU A 270 -5.75 11.33 3.90
C GLU A 270 -7.11 11.10 4.57
N ALA A 271 -7.25 11.48 5.84
CA ALA A 271 -8.50 11.41 6.59
C ALA A 271 -9.41 12.63 6.37
N GLY A 272 -9.00 13.58 5.54
CA GLY A 272 -9.77 14.78 5.20
C GLY A 272 -9.38 16.04 5.95
N ALA A 273 -8.25 16.07 6.64
CA ALA A 273 -7.66 17.28 7.19
C ALA A 273 -7.29 18.29 6.09
N ALA A 274 -6.88 19.50 6.50
CA ALA A 274 -6.39 20.50 5.54
C ALA A 274 -5.16 20.00 4.79
N SER A 275 -4.98 20.43 3.54
CA SER A 275 -3.80 20.09 2.71
C SER A 275 -2.45 20.53 3.27
N SER A 276 -2.44 21.20 4.42
CA SER A 276 -1.27 21.54 5.19
C SER A 276 -0.96 20.56 6.34
N ALA A 277 -1.82 19.58 6.57
CA ALA A 277 -1.53 18.44 7.44
C ALA A 277 -0.55 17.48 6.71
N ILE A 278 0.14 16.65 7.48
CA ILE A 278 1.01 15.63 6.91
C ILE A 278 0.12 14.48 6.41
N TRP A 279 0.39 14.03 5.18
CA TRP A 279 -0.17 12.82 4.60
C TRP A 279 0.62 11.61 5.09
N SER A 280 -0.04 10.54 5.54
CA SER A 280 0.63 9.28 5.92
C SER A 280 1.50 8.75 4.79
N HIS A 281 2.73 8.36 5.09
CA HIS A 281 3.62 7.87 4.05
C HIS A 281 4.87 7.18 4.61
N ARG A 282 5.46 6.33 3.79
CA ARG A 282 6.82 5.83 3.93
C ARG A 282 7.78 6.63 3.06
N TRP A 283 8.92 7.05 3.60
CA TRP A 283 10.01 7.69 2.84
C TRP A 283 11.38 7.47 3.46
N ALA A 284 12.41 8.15 2.89
CA ALA A 284 13.76 8.22 3.44
C ALA A 284 14.17 9.69 3.61
N VAL A 285 14.77 10.02 4.75
CA VAL A 285 15.29 11.36 5.05
C VAL A 285 16.76 11.50 4.67
N GLY A 286 17.21 12.74 4.54
CA GLY A 286 18.62 13.06 4.32
C GLY A 286 19.23 12.48 3.04
N GLN A 287 18.44 12.13 2.04
CA GLN A 287 18.90 11.51 0.78
C GLN A 287 20.02 12.31 0.08
N ALA A 288 19.99 13.64 0.18
CA ALA A 288 21.03 14.51 -0.38
C ALA A 288 22.42 14.27 0.23
N GLY A 289 22.48 13.66 1.42
CA GLY A 289 23.71 13.30 2.11
C GLY A 289 24.35 11.99 1.67
N ARG A 290 23.75 11.26 0.73
CA ARG A 290 24.30 9.98 0.25
C ARG A 290 25.75 10.09 -0.18
N GLY A 291 26.59 9.25 0.40
CA GLY A 291 28.05 9.25 0.21
C GLY A 291 28.82 10.27 1.05
N THR A 292 28.15 11.07 1.91
CA THR A 292 28.80 12.11 2.73
C THR A 292 28.31 12.17 4.18
N SER A 293 27.12 11.67 4.48
CA SER A 293 26.56 11.57 5.83
C SER A 293 25.94 10.20 6.06
N GLY A 294 25.77 9.80 7.32
CA GLY A 294 25.31 8.50 7.74
C GLY A 294 26.33 7.83 8.68
N PRO A 295 26.10 6.59 9.10
CA PRO A 295 27.07 5.77 9.81
C PRO A 295 28.41 5.72 9.07
N ALA A 296 29.51 5.63 9.80
CA ALA A 296 30.86 5.74 9.20
C ALA A 296 31.15 4.66 8.14
N ALA A 297 30.60 3.45 8.33
CA ALA A 297 30.71 2.35 7.37
C ALA A 297 29.72 2.52 6.20
N ASN A 298 28.53 3.06 6.46
CA ASN A 298 27.39 3.09 5.55
C ASN A 298 26.86 4.53 5.32
N PRO A 299 27.60 5.40 4.60
CA PRO A 299 27.22 6.81 4.44
C PRO A 299 26.11 6.99 3.37
N PHE A 300 24.89 6.49 3.62
CA PHE A 300 23.77 6.55 2.68
C PHE A 300 22.79 7.71 2.93
N GLY A 301 23.19 8.70 3.74
CA GLY A 301 22.34 9.83 4.12
C GLY A 301 21.71 9.59 5.49
N GLY A 302 20.50 10.09 5.70
CA GLY A 302 19.82 10.01 6.99
C GLY A 302 20.10 11.19 7.92
N ILE A 303 19.50 11.14 9.10
CA ILE A 303 19.74 12.09 10.20
C ILE A 303 20.25 11.32 11.42
N LYS A 304 21.09 11.98 12.22
CA LYS A 304 21.62 11.40 13.44
C LYS A 304 20.68 11.67 14.61
N ILE A 305 20.48 10.70 15.49
CA ILE A 305 19.64 10.87 16.67
C ILE A 305 20.47 11.55 17.78
N GLY A 306 20.33 12.86 17.94
CA GLY A 306 21.09 13.64 18.92
C GLY A 306 22.60 13.41 18.80
N ASP A 307 23.27 13.13 19.93
CA ASP A 307 24.70 12.82 19.99
C ASP A 307 25.00 11.30 19.89
N SER A 308 23.99 10.42 19.65
CA SER A 308 24.19 8.96 19.52
C SER A 308 24.98 8.59 18.28
N ASP A 309 25.39 7.34 18.14
CA ASP A 309 26.02 6.84 16.92
C ASP A 309 25.01 6.19 15.94
N VAL A 310 23.72 6.22 16.26
CA VAL A 310 22.62 5.61 15.48
C VAL A 310 21.90 6.68 14.65
N TRP A 311 21.46 6.28 13.46
CA TRP A 311 20.86 7.15 12.47
C TRP A 311 19.44 6.69 12.09
N ILE A 312 18.61 7.62 11.64
CA ILE A 312 17.34 7.36 10.96
C ILE A 312 17.53 7.69 9.49
N ARG A 313 17.17 6.77 8.61
CA ARG A 313 17.10 6.98 7.17
C ARG A 313 15.69 6.74 6.66
N ASP A 314 15.21 5.53 6.78
CA ASP A 314 13.83 5.16 6.42
C ASP A 314 12.89 5.50 7.58
N TYR A 315 11.71 5.95 7.25
CA TYR A 315 10.68 6.26 8.23
C TYR A 315 9.29 6.08 7.65
N THR A 316 8.32 5.82 8.51
CA THR A 316 6.91 6.02 8.25
C THR A 316 6.37 7.17 9.13
N THR A 317 5.29 7.79 8.73
CA THR A 317 4.59 8.79 9.53
C THR A 317 3.09 8.66 9.35
N GLU A 318 2.36 8.69 10.48
CA GLU A 318 0.92 8.51 10.58
C GLU A 318 0.34 9.53 11.57
N PRO A 319 -0.94 9.92 11.40
CA PRO A 319 -1.61 10.78 12.36
C PRO A 319 -2.08 10.00 13.60
N GLU A 320 -2.30 10.71 14.71
CA GLU A 320 -2.83 10.09 15.92
C GLU A 320 -4.15 9.34 15.70
N ASN A 321 -4.94 9.74 14.70
CA ASN A 321 -6.19 9.09 14.34
C ASN A 321 -6.13 8.23 13.07
N GLY A 322 -4.96 7.68 12.75
CA GLY A 322 -4.75 6.88 11.54
C GLY A 322 -5.51 5.56 11.49
N GLY A 323 -5.91 5.02 12.62
CA GLY A 323 -6.48 3.67 12.70
C GLY A 323 -5.47 2.56 12.33
N LEU A 324 -5.74 1.32 12.74
CA LEU A 324 -4.85 0.17 12.53
C LEU A 324 -4.51 -0.05 11.04
N GLY A 325 -5.49 0.20 10.15
CA GLY A 325 -5.31 -0.03 8.72
C GLY A 325 -4.26 0.85 8.08
N VAL A 326 -4.19 2.13 8.47
CA VAL A 326 -3.16 3.07 7.98
C VAL A 326 -1.79 2.64 8.49
N PHE A 327 -1.65 2.37 9.78
CA PHE A 327 -0.39 1.90 10.37
C PHE A 327 0.11 0.61 9.70
N ALA A 328 -0.79 -0.34 9.46
CA ALA A 328 -0.43 -1.58 8.78
C ALA A 328 -0.03 -1.36 7.32
N HIS A 329 -0.66 -0.42 6.61
CA HIS A 329 -0.34 -0.07 5.23
C HIS A 329 1.06 0.54 5.11
N GLU A 330 1.34 1.58 5.91
CA GLU A 330 2.64 2.26 5.89
C GLU A 330 3.79 1.33 6.29
N TYR A 331 3.57 0.51 7.31
CA TYR A 331 4.54 -0.51 7.69
C TYR A 331 4.75 -1.54 6.56
N GLY A 332 3.71 -1.87 5.79
CA GLY A 332 3.83 -2.70 4.59
C GLY A 332 4.80 -2.11 3.56
N HIS A 333 4.79 -0.80 3.35
CA HIS A 333 5.77 -0.12 2.49
C HIS A 333 7.19 -0.23 3.03
N ASP A 334 7.36 -0.13 4.33
CA ASP A 334 8.68 -0.24 4.93
C ASP A 334 9.26 -1.65 4.77
N LEU A 335 8.44 -2.69 4.77
CA LEU A 335 8.85 -4.05 4.44
C LEU A 335 9.17 -4.26 2.94
N GLY A 336 8.66 -3.41 2.03
CA GLY A 336 9.03 -3.41 0.63
C GLY A 336 7.93 -3.33 -0.43
N PRO A 337 6.72 -3.88 -0.25
CA PRO A 337 5.64 -3.75 -1.22
C PRO A 337 5.31 -2.28 -1.54
N PRO A 338 5.09 -1.92 -2.82
CA PRO A 338 4.67 -0.58 -3.20
C PRO A 338 3.15 -0.43 -3.07
N ASP A 339 2.67 0.80 -3.25
CA ASP A 339 1.27 1.04 -3.55
C ASP A 339 0.79 0.18 -4.71
N LEU A 340 -0.32 -0.52 -4.51
CA LEU A 340 -0.97 -1.27 -5.58
C LEU A 340 -2.19 -0.56 -6.16
N TYR A 341 -2.68 0.52 -5.56
CA TYR A 341 -3.64 1.42 -6.20
C TYR A 341 -2.96 2.27 -7.28
N ASP A 342 -3.76 3.02 -8.06
CA ASP A 342 -3.23 3.90 -9.11
C ASP A 342 -2.79 5.25 -8.54
N THR A 343 -1.50 5.41 -8.24
CA THR A 343 -0.90 6.63 -7.68
C THR A 343 -0.88 7.81 -8.66
N SER A 344 -1.35 7.64 -9.90
CA SER A 344 -1.47 8.72 -10.89
C SER A 344 -2.80 9.47 -10.83
N GLY A 345 -3.59 9.25 -9.78
CA GLY A 345 -4.87 9.90 -9.54
C GLY A 345 -6.07 9.17 -10.13
N GLY A 346 -6.01 7.85 -10.14
CA GLY A 346 -7.08 6.96 -10.55
C GLY A 346 -7.29 5.81 -9.56
N GLU A 347 -8.14 4.86 -9.92
CA GLU A 347 -8.34 3.59 -9.23
C GLU A 347 -8.16 2.45 -10.21
N ASN A 348 -7.76 1.30 -9.71
CA ASN A 348 -7.62 0.08 -10.48
C ASN A 348 -8.37 -1.09 -9.79
N GLY A 349 -8.25 -2.29 -10.35
CA GLY A 349 -8.97 -3.46 -9.87
C GLY A 349 -8.48 -4.03 -8.52
N THR A 350 -7.39 -3.51 -7.93
CA THR A 350 -6.93 -3.98 -6.61
C THR A 350 -7.92 -3.63 -5.50
N GLY A 351 -8.52 -2.44 -5.56
CA GLY A 351 -9.62 -2.06 -4.67
C GLY A 351 -9.38 -2.48 -3.22
N PHE A 352 -10.34 -3.20 -2.63
CA PHE A 352 -10.26 -3.73 -1.28
C PHE A 352 -9.63 -5.15 -1.20
N TRP A 353 -9.06 -5.67 -2.29
CA TRP A 353 -8.44 -7.00 -2.29
C TRP A 353 -7.11 -7.09 -1.54
N THR A 354 -6.50 -5.98 -1.19
CA THR A 354 -5.20 -5.96 -0.52
C THR A 354 -5.05 -4.77 0.41
N LEU A 355 -4.36 -5.00 1.53
CA LEU A 355 -3.88 -3.99 2.45
C LEU A 355 -3.10 -2.87 1.71
N MET A 356 -2.29 -3.21 0.70
CA MET A 356 -1.49 -2.24 -0.09
C MET A 356 -2.31 -1.47 -1.13
N SER A 357 -3.62 -1.41 -0.95
CA SER A 357 -4.59 -0.60 -1.67
C SER A 357 -5.69 -0.16 -0.70
N SER A 358 -6.97 -0.20 -1.09
CA SER A 358 -8.06 0.24 -0.22
C SER A 358 -8.40 -0.72 0.93
N GLY A 359 -7.76 -1.89 1.01
CA GLY A 359 -7.96 -2.84 2.10
C GLY A 359 -7.60 -2.32 3.50
N SER A 360 -6.76 -1.27 3.56
CA SER A 360 -6.47 -0.52 4.79
C SER A 360 -7.67 0.24 5.37
N TRP A 361 -8.72 0.45 4.58
CA TRP A 361 -9.92 1.19 4.97
C TRP A 361 -11.10 0.29 5.36
N LEU A 362 -10.89 -0.98 5.60
CA LEU A 362 -11.94 -1.90 6.04
C LEU A 362 -12.20 -1.81 7.55
N ASP A 363 -13.29 -2.43 7.98
CA ASP A 363 -13.73 -2.52 9.36
C ASP A 363 -14.72 -3.70 9.57
N HIS A 364 -15.21 -3.86 10.79
CA HIS A 364 -16.24 -4.85 11.12
C HIS A 364 -17.68 -4.37 10.89
N GLY A 365 -17.89 -3.19 10.32
CA GLY A 365 -19.21 -2.62 10.04
C GLY A 365 -19.88 -1.90 11.20
N GLU A 366 -19.21 -1.75 12.32
CA GLU A 366 -19.76 -1.14 13.54
C GLU A 366 -19.10 0.20 13.87
N ASP A 367 -17.81 0.33 13.58
CA ASP A 367 -16.97 1.46 13.94
C ASP A 367 -16.68 2.40 12.77
N SER A 368 -15.60 3.15 12.87
CA SER A 368 -15.09 3.96 11.77
C SER A 368 -14.25 3.12 10.80
N ILE A 369 -14.13 3.60 9.57
CA ILE A 369 -13.26 2.97 8.56
C ILE A 369 -11.80 2.92 9.02
N GLY A 370 -11.06 1.90 8.55
CA GLY A 370 -9.64 1.75 8.82
C GLY A 370 -9.32 1.17 10.19
N THR A 371 -10.33 0.67 10.91
CA THR A 371 -10.11 0.05 12.23
C THR A 371 -9.58 -1.37 12.14
N THR A 372 -9.94 -2.11 11.09
CA THR A 372 -9.49 -3.49 10.88
C THR A 372 -9.22 -3.75 9.41
N PRO A 373 -7.94 -3.74 8.95
CA PRO A 373 -7.60 -4.01 7.57
C PRO A 373 -7.78 -5.49 7.22
N ASN A 374 -7.81 -5.80 5.91
CA ASN A 374 -7.62 -7.16 5.45
C ASN A 374 -6.15 -7.49 5.21
N HIS A 375 -5.89 -8.71 4.73
CA HIS A 375 -4.55 -9.14 4.36
C HIS A 375 -4.03 -8.50 3.07
N MET A 376 -2.71 -8.52 2.92
CA MET A 376 -2.04 -8.46 1.62
C MET A 376 -2.50 -9.60 0.72
N GLY A 377 -2.51 -9.39 -0.59
CA GLY A 377 -2.76 -10.42 -1.57
C GLY A 377 -1.57 -11.39 -1.75
N ALA A 378 -1.78 -12.44 -2.55
CA ALA A 378 -0.75 -13.46 -2.74
C ALA A 378 0.54 -12.93 -3.36
N TRP A 379 0.48 -11.86 -4.16
CA TRP A 379 1.69 -11.29 -4.77
C TRP A 379 2.61 -10.68 -3.73
N GLU A 380 2.08 -9.85 -2.82
CA GLU A 380 2.86 -9.22 -1.74
C GLU A 380 3.40 -10.27 -0.77
N LYS A 381 2.56 -11.22 -0.35
CA LYS A 381 2.99 -12.34 0.49
C LYS A 381 4.10 -13.17 -0.16
N LEU A 382 4.06 -13.34 -1.49
CA LEU A 382 5.10 -14.01 -2.26
C LEU A 382 6.42 -13.20 -2.25
N GLN A 383 6.34 -11.85 -2.42
CA GLN A 383 7.52 -10.99 -2.35
C GLN A 383 8.17 -11.00 -0.97
N LEU A 384 7.36 -11.08 0.09
CA LEU A 384 7.80 -11.14 1.48
C LEU A 384 8.20 -12.55 1.95
N GLY A 385 7.99 -13.58 1.10
CA GLY A 385 8.33 -14.97 1.42
C GLY A 385 7.38 -15.65 2.41
N TRP A 386 6.17 -15.11 2.56
CA TRP A 386 5.15 -15.62 3.49
C TRP A 386 4.14 -16.57 2.87
N LEU A 387 4.24 -16.77 1.55
CA LEU A 387 3.31 -17.61 0.80
C LEU A 387 3.89 -19.02 0.55
N ASP A 388 3.17 -20.06 0.95
CA ASP A 388 3.43 -21.42 0.49
C ASP A 388 2.76 -21.64 -0.87
N TYR A 389 3.50 -22.03 -1.87
CA TYR A 389 2.98 -22.16 -3.23
C TYR A 389 3.50 -23.37 -3.99
N ASP A 390 2.66 -23.90 -4.88
CA ASP A 390 3.07 -24.80 -5.94
C ASP A 390 3.44 -24.01 -7.20
N VAL A 391 4.38 -24.53 -8.00
CA VAL A 391 4.68 -23.97 -9.31
C VAL A 391 4.05 -24.83 -10.41
N ALA A 392 3.33 -24.19 -11.31
CA ALA A 392 2.84 -24.77 -12.55
C ALA A 392 3.51 -24.09 -13.76
N THR A 393 3.61 -24.79 -14.87
CA THR A 393 4.15 -24.25 -16.13
C THR A 393 3.04 -24.13 -17.16
N ALA A 394 2.93 -22.97 -17.80
CA ALA A 394 1.96 -22.76 -18.88
C ALA A 394 2.14 -23.79 -20.01
N GLY A 395 1.03 -24.38 -20.48
CA GLY A 395 1.02 -25.41 -21.49
C GLY A 395 1.26 -26.84 -20.97
N GLU A 396 1.58 -27.02 -19.70
CA GLU A 396 1.70 -28.31 -19.02
C GLU A 396 0.46 -28.57 -18.17
N LYS A 397 -0.16 -29.73 -18.32
CA LYS A 397 -1.33 -30.07 -17.52
C LYS A 397 -0.93 -30.56 -16.14
N SER A 398 -1.43 -29.86 -15.09
CA SER A 398 -1.23 -30.22 -13.69
C SER A 398 -2.52 -30.09 -12.88
N THR A 399 -2.51 -30.66 -11.68
CA THR A 399 -3.62 -30.53 -10.72
C THR A 399 -3.03 -30.21 -9.35
N HIS A 400 -3.56 -29.19 -8.72
CA HIS A 400 -3.11 -28.68 -7.45
C HIS A 400 -4.25 -28.66 -6.44
N LYS A 401 -3.91 -28.89 -5.19
CA LYS A 401 -4.85 -28.74 -4.08
C LYS A 401 -4.31 -27.66 -3.16
N ILE A 402 -4.99 -26.53 -3.09
CA ILE A 402 -4.58 -25.38 -2.28
C ILE A 402 -5.47 -25.23 -1.03
N GLY A 403 -4.87 -24.72 0.03
CA GLY A 403 -5.54 -24.28 1.26
C GLY A 403 -6.05 -22.84 1.12
N PRO A 404 -6.55 -22.29 2.23
CA PRO A 404 -6.91 -20.86 2.30
C PRO A 404 -5.67 -19.98 2.27
N SER A 405 -5.83 -18.74 1.85
CA SER A 405 -4.69 -17.79 1.77
C SER A 405 -4.42 -17.07 3.09
N TYR A 406 -5.33 -17.10 4.05
CA TYR A 406 -5.18 -16.36 5.30
C TYR A 406 -4.23 -17.04 6.31
N HIS A 407 -4.00 -18.36 6.22
CA HIS A 407 -3.03 -19.05 7.07
C HIS A 407 -2.43 -20.28 6.39
N ALA A 408 -1.24 -20.69 6.83
CA ALA A 408 -0.58 -21.89 6.34
C ALA A 408 -1.28 -23.17 6.79
N THR A 409 -1.38 -24.12 5.87
CA THR A 409 -1.88 -25.47 6.12
C THR A 409 -0.83 -26.49 5.67
N LYS A 410 -1.21 -27.78 5.60
CA LYS A 410 -0.34 -28.80 4.98
C LYS A 410 -0.30 -28.71 3.45
N ALA A 411 -1.25 -28.00 2.87
CA ALA A 411 -1.32 -27.73 1.43
C ALA A 411 -0.76 -26.32 1.15
N PRO A 412 -0.22 -26.07 -0.04
CA PRO A 412 0.16 -24.72 -0.43
C PRO A 412 -1.06 -23.79 -0.44
N GLN A 413 -0.81 -22.49 -0.21
CA GLN A 413 -1.84 -21.46 -0.19
C GLN A 413 -2.20 -20.97 -1.59
N ALA A 414 -1.27 -21.12 -2.54
CA ALA A 414 -1.43 -20.64 -3.91
C ALA A 414 -0.79 -21.57 -4.95
N VAL A 415 -1.15 -21.32 -6.20
CA VAL A 415 -0.44 -21.83 -7.38
C VAL A 415 0.15 -20.66 -8.14
N VAL A 416 1.45 -20.68 -8.38
CA VAL A 416 2.14 -19.72 -9.24
C VAL A 416 2.37 -20.36 -10.61
N VAL A 417 1.74 -19.82 -11.63
CA VAL A 417 1.90 -20.31 -13.00
C VAL A 417 2.99 -19.51 -13.71
N ASN A 418 4.10 -20.17 -14.00
CA ASN A 418 5.21 -19.58 -14.75
C ASN A 418 4.84 -19.52 -16.24
N LEU A 419 4.79 -18.32 -16.80
CA LEU A 419 4.43 -18.06 -18.20
C LEU A 419 5.67 -17.88 -19.08
N PRO A 420 5.56 -18.08 -20.40
CA PRO A 420 6.60 -17.66 -21.33
C PRO A 420 6.91 -16.17 -21.15
N LYS A 421 8.20 -15.81 -21.14
CA LYS A 421 8.63 -14.39 -21.14
C LYS A 421 7.98 -13.67 -22.33
N ASP A 422 7.75 -12.37 -22.17
CA ASP A 422 7.25 -11.53 -23.26
C ASP A 422 8.33 -11.34 -24.36
N ALA A 423 7.98 -10.65 -25.45
CA ALA A 423 8.89 -10.40 -26.55
C ALA A 423 10.12 -9.54 -26.17
N ALA A 424 10.04 -8.79 -25.07
CA ALA A 424 11.14 -7.99 -24.52
C ALA A 424 11.98 -8.76 -23.50
N GLY A 425 11.57 -9.98 -23.13
CA GLY A 425 12.27 -10.85 -22.17
C GLY A 425 11.79 -10.68 -20.73
N ASN A 426 10.71 -9.94 -20.48
CA ASN A 426 10.15 -9.76 -19.14
C ASN A 426 9.44 -11.04 -18.67
N SER A 427 9.60 -11.36 -17.41
CA SER A 427 8.92 -12.50 -16.77
C SER A 427 7.45 -12.16 -16.49
N ARG A 428 6.59 -13.16 -16.54
CA ARG A 428 5.16 -13.02 -16.31
C ARG A 428 4.64 -14.24 -15.56
N PHE A 429 3.70 -14.02 -14.64
CA PHE A 429 3.14 -15.08 -13.82
C PHE A 429 1.65 -14.84 -13.57
N TYR A 430 0.88 -15.92 -13.39
CA TYR A 430 -0.40 -15.86 -12.69
C TYR A 430 -0.23 -16.44 -11.30
N ILE A 431 -0.78 -15.76 -10.30
CA ILE A 431 -0.79 -16.22 -8.92
C ILE A 431 -2.25 -16.45 -8.55
N ALA A 432 -2.61 -17.70 -8.27
CA ALA A 432 -3.97 -18.12 -7.97
C ALA A 432 -4.06 -18.53 -6.49
N GLU A 433 -4.82 -17.79 -5.70
CA GLU A 433 -5.02 -17.98 -4.27
C GLU A 433 -6.49 -18.21 -3.92
N ASN A 434 -6.74 -18.90 -2.80
CA ASN A 434 -8.09 -19.16 -2.32
C ASN A 434 -8.43 -18.19 -1.18
N ARG A 435 -9.11 -17.07 -1.53
CA ARG A 435 -9.57 -16.06 -0.57
C ARG A 435 -10.83 -16.52 0.13
N GLN A 436 -10.89 -16.30 1.44
CA GLN A 436 -12.02 -16.72 2.30
C GLN A 436 -12.25 -15.69 3.40
N TYR A 437 -13.48 -15.61 3.90
CA TYR A 437 -13.87 -14.74 5.00
C TYR A 437 -13.42 -15.31 6.34
N ALA A 438 -12.14 -15.23 6.65
CA ALA A 438 -11.57 -15.76 7.87
C ALA A 438 -10.36 -14.93 8.32
N GLY A 439 -10.13 -14.87 9.64
CA GLY A 439 -9.12 -13.99 10.21
C GLY A 439 -9.39 -12.53 9.82
N TYR A 440 -8.36 -11.76 9.57
CA TYR A 440 -8.50 -10.37 9.11
C TYR A 440 -9.21 -10.25 7.73
N ASP A 441 -9.17 -11.29 6.88
CA ASP A 441 -9.96 -11.31 5.63
C ASP A 441 -11.48 -11.45 5.88
N ALA A 442 -11.94 -11.65 7.11
CA ALA A 442 -13.36 -11.62 7.46
C ALA A 442 -14.00 -10.25 7.17
N THR A 443 -13.21 -9.18 7.21
CA THR A 443 -13.65 -7.82 6.85
C THR A 443 -14.11 -7.69 5.39
N LEU A 444 -13.66 -8.58 4.49
CA LEU A 444 -14.18 -8.67 3.12
C LEU A 444 -15.65 -9.09 3.07
N ALA A 445 -16.16 -9.85 4.08
CA ALA A 445 -17.58 -10.23 4.15
C ALA A 445 -18.45 -9.06 4.62
N THR A 446 -17.96 -8.23 5.54
CA THR A 446 -18.61 -6.99 5.94
C THR A 446 -18.54 -6.00 4.79
N GLY A 447 -17.38 -5.89 4.19
CA GLY A 447 -17.12 -5.12 2.99
C GLY A 447 -16.95 -3.63 3.23
N PRO A 448 -16.56 -2.94 2.16
CA PRO A 448 -16.26 -1.53 2.18
C PRO A 448 -17.50 -0.65 2.27
N TYR A 449 -17.28 0.62 2.61
CA TYR A 449 -18.28 1.66 2.48
C TYR A 449 -18.68 1.89 1.02
N ASN A 450 -19.90 2.39 0.83
CA ASN A 450 -20.28 3.04 -0.40
C ASN A 450 -19.71 4.47 -0.44
N PHE A 451 -18.48 4.60 -0.92
CA PHE A 451 -17.81 5.89 -1.04
C PHE A 451 -18.52 6.79 -2.07
N GLY A 452 -19.09 7.87 -1.69
CA GLY A 452 -19.88 8.77 -2.52
C GLY A 452 -21.32 8.88 -2.06
N TRP A 453 -21.71 8.09 -1.09
CA TRP A 453 -22.90 8.30 -0.28
C TRP A 453 -22.50 9.22 0.88
N GLY A 454 -23.13 10.39 1.04
CA GLY A 454 -22.77 11.34 2.09
C GLY A 454 -22.90 10.74 3.48
N PHE A 455 -24.04 10.17 3.76
CA PHE A 455 -24.35 9.19 4.81
C PHE A 455 -25.75 8.65 4.55
N THR A 456 -26.06 7.46 5.03
CA THR A 456 -27.34 6.82 4.70
C THR A 456 -28.40 7.12 5.76
N ALA A 457 -28.16 6.72 6.97
CA ALA A 457 -28.99 6.92 8.14
C ALA A 457 -28.06 7.05 9.36
N PRO A 458 -28.57 7.55 10.48
CA PRO A 458 -27.80 7.58 11.72
C PRO A 458 -27.17 6.22 12.01
N ASP A 459 -25.88 6.24 12.38
CA ASP A 459 -25.08 5.07 12.74
C ASP A 459 -25.01 3.97 11.68
N THR A 460 -25.16 4.32 10.39
CA THR A 460 -25.09 3.34 9.30
C THR A 460 -24.28 3.86 8.12
N VAL A 461 -23.57 2.94 7.48
CA VAL A 461 -22.99 3.05 6.15
C VAL A 461 -23.43 1.86 5.32
N GLU A 462 -23.36 1.98 4.02
CA GLU A 462 -23.79 0.95 3.10
C GLU A 462 -22.61 0.02 2.79
N HIS A 463 -22.64 -1.19 3.36
CA HIS A 463 -21.62 -2.21 3.16
C HIS A 463 -22.03 -3.23 2.11
N PHE A 464 -21.05 -3.90 1.51
CA PHE A 464 -21.26 -5.02 0.59
C PHE A 464 -20.06 -5.96 0.60
N ALA A 465 -20.29 -7.25 0.50
CA ALA A 465 -19.20 -8.23 0.52
C ALA A 465 -18.37 -8.20 -0.77
N TYR A 466 -17.06 -8.30 -0.63
CA TYR A 466 -16.16 -8.74 -1.68
C TYR A 466 -16.23 -10.27 -1.73
N GLN A 467 -16.55 -10.84 -2.89
CA GLN A 467 -16.89 -12.27 -3.01
C GLN A 467 -15.69 -13.18 -2.75
N ASP A 468 -15.82 -14.13 -1.84
CA ASP A 468 -14.82 -15.17 -1.63
C ASP A 468 -14.64 -16.05 -2.88
N GLY A 469 -13.51 -16.74 -3.00
CA GLY A 469 -13.23 -17.62 -4.12
C GLY A 469 -11.78 -17.63 -4.58
N LEU A 470 -11.54 -18.06 -5.82
CA LEU A 470 -10.21 -18.07 -6.42
C LEU A 470 -9.88 -16.67 -6.94
N SER A 471 -9.02 -15.95 -6.25
CA SER A 471 -8.41 -14.73 -6.77
C SER A 471 -7.23 -15.07 -7.67
N ILE A 472 -7.13 -14.44 -8.83
CA ILE A 472 -6.02 -14.61 -9.78
C ILE A 472 -5.37 -13.27 -10.03
N THR A 473 -4.11 -13.12 -9.59
CA THR A 473 -3.30 -11.93 -9.84
C THR A 473 -2.39 -12.15 -11.05
N TYR A 474 -2.41 -11.23 -12.00
CA TYR A 474 -1.45 -11.20 -13.10
C TYR A 474 -0.25 -10.34 -12.71
N TRP A 475 0.90 -10.99 -12.43
CA TRP A 475 2.17 -10.33 -12.18
C TRP A 475 2.94 -10.18 -13.49
N ASN A 476 3.17 -8.92 -13.90
CA ASN A 476 3.83 -8.55 -15.15
C ASN A 476 5.04 -7.65 -14.90
N THR A 477 6.24 -8.20 -14.92
CA THR A 477 7.48 -7.48 -14.63
C THR A 477 7.87 -6.42 -15.69
N ALA A 478 7.10 -6.29 -16.77
CA ALA A 478 7.24 -5.18 -17.71
C ALA A 478 6.75 -3.84 -17.13
N GLN A 479 5.92 -3.91 -16.09
CA GLN A 479 5.39 -2.75 -15.35
C GLN A 479 6.06 -2.65 -13.99
N ARG A 480 6.19 -1.42 -13.48
CA ARG A 480 6.79 -1.14 -12.16
C ARG A 480 5.76 -0.66 -11.13
N ASN A 481 4.54 -0.42 -11.56
CA ASN A 481 3.43 0.05 -10.74
C ASN A 481 2.08 -0.39 -11.33
N ASN A 482 1.01 -0.08 -10.63
CA ASN A 482 -0.36 -0.36 -11.04
C ASN A 482 -1.10 0.89 -11.58
N ASN A 483 -0.39 1.85 -12.16
CA ASN A 483 -0.97 3.10 -12.68
C ASN A 483 -1.75 2.85 -13.98
N THR A 484 -2.90 2.19 -13.88
CA THR A 484 -3.73 1.79 -15.01
C THR A 484 -4.29 2.97 -15.80
N ARG A 485 -4.36 4.15 -15.20
CA ARG A 485 -4.69 5.38 -15.93
C ARG A 485 -3.61 5.74 -16.96
N GLN A 486 -2.33 5.44 -16.67
CA GLN A 486 -1.21 5.69 -17.58
C GLN A 486 -1.01 4.55 -18.58
N HIS A 487 -1.28 3.30 -18.18
CA HIS A 487 -1.16 2.11 -19.01
C HIS A 487 -2.41 1.19 -18.87
N PRO A 488 -3.53 1.58 -19.50
CA PRO A 488 -4.83 0.91 -19.36
C PRO A 488 -4.77 -0.59 -19.64
N GLY A 489 -5.34 -1.37 -18.72
CA GLY A 489 -5.36 -2.84 -18.80
C GLY A 489 -4.03 -3.52 -18.45
N SER A 490 -3.03 -2.77 -17.97
CA SER A 490 -1.72 -3.31 -17.59
C SER A 490 -1.24 -2.73 -16.26
N GLY A 491 -0.54 -3.52 -15.47
CA GLY A 491 0.04 -3.14 -14.19
C GLY A 491 1.05 -4.16 -13.73
N LEU A 492 1.74 -3.84 -12.63
CA LEU A 492 2.73 -4.72 -12.00
C LEU A 492 2.07 -6.01 -11.48
N ALA A 493 1.03 -5.86 -10.66
CA ALA A 493 0.30 -6.96 -10.03
C ALA A 493 -1.19 -6.57 -9.94
N LEU A 494 -1.97 -7.02 -10.93
CA LEU A 494 -3.39 -6.70 -11.01
C LEU A 494 -4.25 -7.95 -10.83
N PRO A 495 -5.30 -7.91 -10.00
CA PRO A 495 -6.29 -8.97 -9.97
C PRO A 495 -7.03 -9.03 -11.31
N VAL A 496 -7.25 -10.24 -11.80
CA VAL A 496 -8.04 -10.47 -13.01
C VAL A 496 -9.50 -10.63 -12.61
N ASP A 497 -10.32 -9.72 -13.05
CA ASP A 497 -11.75 -9.72 -12.74
C ASP A 497 -12.48 -10.79 -13.59
N ALA A 498 -13.15 -11.74 -12.91
CA ALA A 498 -13.96 -12.77 -13.56
C ALA A 498 -15.19 -12.16 -14.28
N ASN A 499 -15.63 -10.97 -13.86
CA ASN A 499 -16.80 -10.24 -14.35
C ASN A 499 -16.43 -8.82 -14.81
N PRO A 500 -15.52 -8.63 -15.78
CA PRO A 500 -14.87 -7.36 -16.09
C PRO A 500 -15.78 -6.30 -16.71
N LYS A 501 -17.04 -6.63 -16.98
CA LYS A 501 -17.98 -5.71 -17.61
C LYS A 501 -18.28 -4.53 -16.68
N ALA A 502 -18.02 -3.31 -17.17
CA ALA A 502 -18.24 -2.10 -16.43
C ALA A 502 -19.67 -1.99 -15.86
N LEU A 503 -19.78 -1.82 -14.56
CA LEU A 503 -21.02 -1.45 -13.88
C LEU A 503 -21.25 0.05 -14.01
N THR A 504 -22.51 0.45 -14.00
CA THR A 504 -22.91 1.86 -14.12
C THR A 504 -24.00 2.22 -13.12
N TRP A 505 -23.87 3.39 -12.54
CA TRP A 505 -24.92 3.99 -11.74
C TRP A 505 -26.15 4.31 -12.58
N SER A 506 -27.31 4.52 -11.96
CA SER A 506 -28.57 4.86 -12.65
C SER A 506 -28.50 6.16 -13.46
N ASP A 507 -27.55 7.05 -13.18
CA ASP A 507 -27.27 8.25 -13.96
C ASP A 507 -26.38 8.00 -15.19
N GLY A 508 -25.89 6.76 -15.40
CA GLY A 508 -25.05 6.35 -16.52
C GLY A 508 -23.55 6.55 -16.29
N THR A 509 -23.13 7.03 -15.12
CA THR A 509 -21.70 7.11 -14.78
C THR A 509 -21.15 5.74 -14.44
N VAL A 510 -19.87 5.47 -14.80
CA VAL A 510 -19.19 4.21 -14.48
C VAL A 510 -18.90 4.16 -12.98
N VAL A 511 -19.08 2.99 -12.40
CA VAL A 511 -18.83 2.74 -10.99
C VAL A 511 -17.32 2.77 -10.71
N ARG A 512 -16.90 3.24 -9.54
CA ARG A 512 -15.50 3.25 -9.10
C ARG A 512 -14.93 1.84 -9.07
N ASN A 513 -13.64 1.70 -9.39
CA ASN A 513 -13.02 0.38 -9.51
C ASN A 513 -13.00 -0.40 -8.20
N ARG A 514 -12.89 0.27 -7.05
CA ARG A 514 -13.03 -0.38 -5.74
C ARG A 514 -14.45 -0.93 -5.45
N VAL A 515 -15.47 -0.47 -6.15
CA VAL A 515 -16.81 -1.09 -6.12
C VAL A 515 -16.92 -2.16 -7.21
N GLN A 516 -16.42 -1.85 -8.43
CA GLN A 516 -16.46 -2.74 -9.59
C GLN A 516 -15.86 -4.12 -9.30
N SER A 517 -14.74 -4.18 -8.56
CA SER A 517 -13.98 -5.43 -8.35
C SER A 517 -14.53 -6.34 -7.25
N TYR A 518 -15.75 -6.08 -6.73
CA TYR A 518 -16.33 -6.87 -5.63
C TYR A 518 -16.52 -8.36 -5.97
N ASP A 519 -16.74 -8.70 -7.23
CA ASP A 519 -17.00 -10.05 -7.73
C ASP A 519 -15.90 -10.58 -8.69
N ALA A 520 -14.67 -10.10 -8.49
CA ALA A 520 -13.53 -10.43 -9.34
C ALA A 520 -13.08 -11.91 -9.23
N THR A 521 -13.50 -12.65 -8.22
CA THR A 521 -13.04 -14.03 -7.99
C THR A 521 -13.65 -15.03 -8.95
N PHE A 522 -12.87 -16.08 -9.25
CA PHE A 522 -13.30 -17.23 -10.03
C PHE A 522 -13.90 -18.32 -9.14
N GLY A 523 -14.99 -18.92 -9.56
CA GLY A 523 -15.66 -19.96 -8.78
C GLY A 523 -16.83 -20.59 -9.51
N LYS A 524 -17.43 -21.62 -8.87
CA LYS A 524 -18.62 -22.31 -9.39
C LYS A 524 -19.93 -21.74 -8.85
N GLN A 525 -19.83 -20.97 -7.77
CA GLN A 525 -21.00 -20.32 -7.18
C GLN A 525 -21.34 -19.05 -7.97
N ALA A 526 -22.62 -18.73 -8.01
CA ALA A 526 -23.05 -17.45 -8.55
C ALA A 526 -22.60 -16.32 -7.59
N THR A 527 -22.33 -15.15 -8.14
CA THR A 527 -22.03 -13.96 -7.34
C THR A 527 -23.25 -13.50 -6.57
N ASP A 528 -23.06 -12.73 -5.50
CA ASP A 528 -24.17 -12.05 -4.85
C ASP A 528 -24.68 -10.91 -5.73
N ALA A 529 -25.96 -10.57 -5.58
CA ALA A 529 -26.51 -9.37 -6.15
C ALA A 529 -26.08 -8.17 -5.30
N LEU A 530 -25.72 -7.08 -5.97
CA LEU A 530 -25.32 -5.84 -5.32
C LEU A 530 -26.39 -4.76 -5.56
N SER A 531 -26.83 -4.09 -4.50
CA SER A 531 -27.72 -2.93 -4.60
C SER A 531 -27.18 -1.84 -3.69
N LEU A 532 -26.73 -0.74 -4.30
CA LEU A 532 -26.09 0.37 -3.60
C LEU A 532 -26.76 1.69 -3.97
N HIS A 533 -26.63 2.66 -3.09
CA HIS A 533 -27.11 4.01 -3.26
C HIS A 533 -25.96 5.01 -3.14
N ARG A 534 -26.09 6.13 -3.81
CA ARG A 534 -25.13 7.22 -3.75
C ARG A 534 -25.88 8.56 -3.78
N GLU A 535 -25.64 9.39 -2.77
CA GLU A 535 -26.18 10.74 -2.74
C GLU A 535 -25.18 11.72 -3.35
N LEU A 536 -25.64 12.47 -4.34
CA LEU A 536 -24.90 13.54 -5.00
C LEU A 536 -25.65 14.86 -4.82
N ALA A 537 -24.97 15.98 -5.03
CA ALA A 537 -25.62 17.30 -5.04
C ALA A 537 -26.79 17.40 -6.02
N THR A 538 -26.80 16.57 -7.06
CA THR A 538 -27.87 16.48 -8.09
C THR A 538 -28.99 15.52 -7.72
N GLY A 539 -28.88 14.79 -6.61
CA GLY A 539 -29.86 13.80 -6.14
C GLY A 539 -29.25 12.41 -5.99
N MET A 540 -30.07 11.48 -5.55
CA MET A 540 -29.67 10.09 -5.31
C MET A 540 -29.56 9.30 -6.62
N THR A 541 -28.50 8.48 -6.71
CA THR A 541 -28.35 7.48 -7.76
C THR A 541 -28.25 6.08 -7.15
N THR A 542 -28.60 5.06 -7.91
CA THR A 542 -28.58 3.66 -7.48
C THR A 542 -27.72 2.82 -8.40
N LEU A 543 -27.16 1.75 -7.85
CA LEU A 543 -26.51 0.68 -8.58
C LEU A 543 -27.22 -0.64 -8.24
N ASP A 544 -27.78 -1.29 -9.24
CA ASP A 544 -28.36 -2.62 -9.12
C ASP A 544 -27.60 -3.59 -10.04
N ALA A 545 -26.69 -4.36 -9.46
CA ALA A 545 -25.96 -5.42 -10.17
C ALA A 545 -26.60 -6.79 -9.81
N PRO A 546 -27.24 -7.46 -10.76
CA PRO A 546 -27.84 -8.76 -10.49
C PRO A 546 -26.77 -9.83 -10.31
N SER A 547 -27.06 -10.87 -9.50
CA SER A 547 -26.22 -12.06 -9.39
C SER A 547 -25.83 -12.61 -10.77
N GLN A 548 -24.55 -12.90 -10.96
CA GLN A 548 -23.98 -13.48 -12.16
C GLN A 548 -23.70 -14.98 -11.95
N PRO A 549 -23.80 -15.83 -12.99
CA PRO A 549 -23.34 -17.21 -12.90
C PRO A 549 -21.85 -17.27 -12.57
N GLY A 550 -21.44 -18.23 -11.73
CA GLY A 550 -20.03 -18.42 -11.39
C GLY A 550 -19.16 -18.69 -12.61
N VAL A 551 -17.97 -18.11 -12.65
CA VAL A 551 -16.95 -18.29 -13.68
C VAL A 551 -15.89 -19.23 -13.15
N ALA A 552 -16.04 -20.54 -13.40
CA ALA A 552 -15.13 -21.55 -12.84
C ALA A 552 -13.80 -21.68 -13.60
N VAL A 553 -13.63 -21.03 -14.73
CA VAL A 553 -12.48 -21.18 -15.62
C VAL A 553 -11.94 -19.83 -16.02
N PHE A 554 -10.71 -19.56 -15.62
CA PHE A 554 -9.87 -18.55 -16.23
C PHE A 554 -9.25 -19.10 -17.51
N ASP A 555 -9.31 -18.36 -18.63
CA ASP A 555 -8.75 -18.75 -19.93
C ASP A 555 -8.16 -17.53 -20.64
N ASP A 556 -6.83 -17.48 -20.73
CA ASP A 556 -6.11 -16.35 -21.32
C ASP A 556 -5.89 -16.48 -22.85
N THR A 557 -6.49 -17.47 -23.51
CA THR A 557 -6.37 -17.66 -24.98
C THR A 557 -6.72 -16.37 -25.74
N ASN A 558 -7.68 -15.59 -25.25
CA ASN A 558 -7.98 -14.24 -25.73
C ASN A 558 -7.45 -13.21 -24.71
N PRO A 559 -6.39 -12.46 -25.02
CA PRO A 559 -5.82 -11.47 -24.11
C PRO A 559 -6.83 -10.41 -23.61
N GLY A 560 -7.84 -10.11 -24.43
CA GLY A 560 -8.89 -9.14 -24.11
C GLY A 560 -10.10 -9.73 -23.38
N ALA A 561 -10.07 -11.01 -22.96
CA ALA A 561 -11.24 -11.63 -22.32
C ALA A 561 -11.65 -10.97 -21.00
N TYR A 562 -10.69 -10.38 -20.30
CA TYR A 562 -10.87 -9.74 -18.99
C TYR A 562 -10.64 -8.22 -19.08
N TYR A 563 -10.81 -7.64 -20.25
CA TYR A 563 -10.66 -6.21 -20.49
C TYR A 563 -11.95 -5.61 -21.03
N ASP A 564 -12.44 -4.57 -20.37
CA ASP A 564 -13.54 -3.74 -20.85
C ASP A 564 -13.05 -2.32 -21.17
N ALA A 565 -13.20 -1.90 -22.41
CA ALA A 565 -12.82 -0.56 -22.86
C ALA A 565 -13.68 0.55 -22.22
N ALA A 566 -14.84 0.23 -21.64
CA ALA A 566 -15.64 1.16 -20.87
C ALA A 566 -15.08 1.39 -19.45
N ASN A 567 -14.28 0.45 -18.92
CA ASN A 567 -13.57 0.57 -17.66
C ASN A 567 -12.11 0.10 -17.79
N PRO A 568 -11.27 0.82 -18.52
CA PRO A 568 -9.90 0.39 -18.82
C PRO A 568 -8.98 0.40 -17.58
N GLY A 569 -9.34 1.13 -16.52
CA GLY A 569 -8.59 1.19 -15.26
C GLY A 569 -8.82 -0.02 -14.37
N GLY A 570 -10.04 -0.57 -14.35
CA GLY A 570 -10.43 -1.69 -13.49
C GLY A 570 -10.30 -3.07 -14.14
N SER A 571 -9.86 -3.16 -15.39
CA SER A 571 -9.83 -4.41 -16.16
C SER A 571 -8.42 -4.71 -16.69
N VAL A 572 -8.16 -5.98 -17.06
CA VAL A 572 -6.80 -6.47 -17.33
C VAL A 572 -6.70 -7.11 -18.72
N ILE A 573 -5.64 -6.75 -19.46
CA ILE A 573 -5.21 -7.44 -20.68
C ILE A 573 -4.22 -8.53 -20.26
N VAL A 574 -4.65 -9.79 -20.31
CA VAL A 574 -3.89 -10.94 -19.86
C VAL A 574 -2.83 -11.40 -20.88
N ALA A 575 -1.96 -12.32 -20.48
CA ALA A 575 -0.74 -12.67 -21.22
C ALA A 575 -0.96 -13.28 -22.61
N GLY A 576 -2.10 -13.95 -22.87
CA GLY A 576 -2.40 -14.56 -24.17
C GLY A 576 -1.55 -15.79 -24.47
N THR A 577 -1.26 -16.61 -23.48
CA THR A 577 -0.39 -17.79 -23.60
C THR A 577 -1.16 -19.09 -23.85
N GLY A 578 -2.49 -19.07 -23.80
CA GLY A 578 -3.35 -20.23 -23.81
C GLY A 578 -3.45 -20.93 -22.47
N THR A 579 -3.05 -20.25 -21.41
CA THR A 579 -3.13 -20.76 -20.03
C THR A 579 -4.57 -20.82 -19.56
N ARG A 580 -4.93 -21.95 -18.93
CA ARG A 580 -6.23 -22.15 -18.29
C ARG A 580 -6.04 -22.57 -16.85
N ILE A 581 -6.80 -21.94 -15.95
CA ILE A 581 -6.89 -22.30 -14.54
C ILE A 581 -8.37 -22.59 -14.25
N GLU A 582 -8.68 -23.80 -13.82
CA GLU A 582 -10.05 -24.25 -13.58
C GLU A 582 -10.26 -24.64 -12.13
N VAL A 583 -11.28 -24.09 -11.49
CA VAL A 583 -11.78 -24.55 -10.19
C VAL A 583 -12.52 -25.87 -10.40
N VAL A 584 -11.83 -26.99 -10.18
CA VAL A 584 -12.41 -28.34 -10.32
C VAL A 584 -13.35 -28.63 -9.16
N GLN A 585 -12.91 -28.30 -7.95
CA GLN A 585 -13.67 -28.49 -6.73
C GLN A 585 -13.30 -27.39 -5.71
N ALA A 586 -14.33 -26.79 -5.13
CA ALA A 586 -14.22 -26.03 -3.90
C ALA A 586 -15.14 -26.71 -2.87
N ASN A 587 -14.64 -26.93 -1.66
CA ASN A 587 -15.45 -27.52 -0.61
C ASN A 587 -15.49 -26.58 0.59
N SER A 588 -16.54 -26.70 1.41
CA SER A 588 -16.76 -25.92 2.62
C SER A 588 -15.71 -26.12 3.72
N ALA A 589 -14.67 -26.91 3.47
CA ALA A 589 -13.56 -27.20 4.37
C ALA A 589 -12.28 -26.49 3.91
N GLU A 590 -12.41 -25.27 3.37
CA GLU A 590 -11.27 -24.38 3.12
C GLU A 590 -10.34 -24.82 1.98
N MET A 591 -10.57 -25.98 1.37
CA MET A 591 -9.68 -26.52 0.33
C MET A 591 -10.25 -26.33 -1.07
N MET A 592 -9.40 -25.94 -2.02
CA MET A 592 -9.74 -25.82 -3.43
C MET A 592 -8.86 -26.75 -4.29
N THR A 593 -9.44 -27.39 -5.28
CA THR A 593 -8.69 -28.19 -6.28
C THR A 593 -8.71 -27.46 -7.60
N LEU A 594 -7.53 -27.17 -8.13
CA LEU A 594 -7.33 -26.47 -9.39
C LEU A 594 -6.75 -27.41 -10.45
N SER A 595 -7.18 -27.25 -11.69
CA SER A 595 -6.50 -27.82 -12.88
C SER A 595 -5.86 -26.67 -13.64
N VAL A 596 -4.57 -26.77 -13.88
CA VAL A 596 -3.80 -25.82 -14.70
C VAL A 596 -3.40 -26.50 -15.99
N LYS A 597 -3.42 -25.74 -17.11
CA LYS A 597 -3.04 -26.26 -18.43
C LYS A 597 -2.35 -25.18 -19.25
#